data_2fb6e22c32b4a4bc4113c0a75e538b24
#
_entry.id   2fb6e22c32b4a4bc4113c0a75e538b24
#
_cell.length_a   1.000
_cell.length_b   1.000
_cell.length_c   1.000
_cell.angle_alpha   90.00
_cell.angle_beta   90.00
_cell.angle_gamma   90.00
#
_symmetry.space_group_name_H-M   'P 1'
#
loop_
_entity.id
_entity.type
_entity.pdbx_description
1 polymer ?
#
loop_
_entity_poly.entity_id
_entity_poly.type
_entity_poly.pdbx_seq_one_letter_code
_entity_poly.pdbx_strand_id
1 'polypeptide(L)'
;SVGVAAQYASALGKTANCQTLVSLTLARGEVPVMVALRLFLPDSWTSDVSRFKRARVPVEHRTPRSKPEIALAEIDRAMAANVRFGCVLADAGYGLSAPFRQGLTERGLVWAVGIPRHLKVYPVDVKLIWPITKVRGKPRKHHVPDILSIAAEQMLASAKWKAVSWRSGTKGRLKAHFAALRVRTADGPPQRIWDKGQ
;
A
#
# COMPACT_ATOMS: atom_id res chain seq x y z
N SER A 1 -0.75 23.25 -16.64
CA SER A 1 -1.27 23.11 -15.25
C SER A 1 -0.23 22.44 -14.36
N VAL A 2 -0.20 22.76 -13.08
CA VAL A 2 0.72 22.20 -12.08
C VAL A 2 0.52 20.69 -11.95
N GLY A 3 1.61 19.92 -11.87
CA GLY A 3 1.54 18.47 -11.68
C GLY A 3 1.20 17.65 -12.92
N VAL A 4 0.95 18.28 -14.07
CA VAL A 4 0.70 17.56 -15.33
C VAL A 4 2.00 16.91 -15.83
N ALA A 5 1.96 15.63 -16.02
CA ALA A 5 3.02 14.82 -16.63
C ALA A 5 2.41 13.55 -17.23
N ALA A 6 3.21 12.81 -18.01
CA ALA A 6 2.83 11.49 -18.49
C ALA A 6 2.76 10.54 -17.28
N GLN A 7 1.56 10.14 -16.89
CA GLN A 7 1.25 9.26 -15.76
C GLN A 7 0.20 8.23 -16.17
N TYR A 8 0.18 7.09 -15.50
CA TYR A 8 -0.88 6.12 -15.70
C TYR A 8 -2.21 6.67 -15.20
N ALA A 9 -3.16 6.81 -16.10
CA ALA A 9 -4.52 7.26 -15.82
C ALA A 9 -5.44 6.03 -15.76
N SER A 10 -5.77 5.57 -14.56
CA SER A 10 -6.58 4.35 -14.36
C SER A 10 -7.95 4.43 -15.04
N ALA A 11 -8.58 5.62 -15.05
CA ALA A 11 -9.85 5.83 -15.75
C ALA A 11 -9.75 5.62 -17.27
N LEU A 12 -8.56 5.77 -17.85
CA LEU A 12 -8.30 5.59 -19.28
C LEU A 12 -7.61 4.26 -19.60
N GLY A 13 -7.15 3.52 -18.59
CA GLY A 13 -6.38 2.29 -18.74
C GLY A 13 -5.03 2.46 -19.44
N LYS A 14 -4.51 3.67 -19.56
CA LYS A 14 -3.27 3.99 -20.30
C LYS A 14 -2.49 5.15 -19.69
N THR A 15 -1.25 5.30 -20.12
CA THR A 15 -0.44 6.49 -19.80
C THR A 15 -0.95 7.70 -20.61
N ALA A 16 -1.19 8.82 -19.93
CA ALA A 16 -1.63 10.07 -20.52
C ALA A 16 -1.03 11.26 -19.74
N ASN A 17 -1.00 12.43 -20.38
CA ASN A 17 -0.68 13.67 -19.70
C ASN A 17 -1.85 14.05 -18.78
N CYS A 18 -1.69 13.79 -17.50
CA CYS A 18 -2.74 14.05 -16.52
C CYS A 18 -2.16 14.52 -15.18
N GLN A 19 -3.03 15.06 -14.34
CA GLN A 19 -2.78 15.27 -12.92
C GLN A 19 -3.23 14.04 -12.16
N THR A 20 -2.48 13.65 -11.15
CA THR A 20 -2.89 12.59 -10.21
C THR A 20 -3.15 13.22 -8.84
N LEU A 21 -4.24 12.85 -8.23
CA LEU A 21 -4.65 13.31 -6.91
C LEU A 21 -4.67 12.13 -5.94
N VAL A 22 -4.21 12.38 -4.73
CA VAL A 22 -4.41 11.49 -3.58
C VAL A 22 -5.61 12.01 -2.81
N SER A 23 -6.65 11.21 -2.71
CA SER A 23 -7.87 11.55 -1.98
C SER A 23 -8.01 10.70 -0.72
N LEU A 24 -8.53 11.31 0.35
CA LEU A 24 -9.00 10.62 1.53
C LEU A 24 -10.51 10.79 1.60
N THR A 25 -11.21 9.66 1.66
CA THR A 25 -12.68 9.64 1.70
C THR A 25 -13.11 8.93 2.97
N LEU A 26 -13.94 9.59 3.77
CA LEU A 26 -14.63 9.00 4.90
C LEU A 26 -15.95 8.40 4.41
N ALA A 27 -16.18 7.14 4.69
CA ALA A 27 -17.41 6.45 4.30
C ALA A 27 -18.12 5.86 5.51
N ARG A 28 -19.43 6.08 5.60
CA ARG A 28 -20.32 5.38 6.54
C ARG A 28 -21.45 4.74 5.74
N GLY A 29 -21.47 3.41 5.73
CA GLY A 29 -22.37 2.68 4.83
C GLY A 29 -22.04 3.00 3.37
N GLU A 30 -23.02 3.55 2.64
CA GLU A 30 -22.89 3.84 1.20
C GLU A 30 -22.63 5.32 0.90
N VAL A 31 -22.47 6.15 1.92
CA VAL A 31 -22.25 7.59 1.75
C VAL A 31 -20.77 7.93 1.89
N PRO A 32 -20.06 8.21 0.79
CA PRO A 32 -18.69 8.67 0.82
C PRO A 32 -18.64 10.19 0.94
N VAL A 33 -17.76 10.70 1.82
CA VAL A 33 -17.47 12.13 1.97
C VAL A 33 -15.96 12.33 1.79
N MET A 34 -15.56 13.10 0.78
CA MET A 34 -14.15 13.42 0.56
C MET A 34 -13.69 14.43 1.61
N VAL A 35 -12.71 14.05 2.44
CA VAL A 35 -12.17 14.88 3.52
C VAL A 35 -10.77 15.41 3.22
N ALA A 36 -10.10 14.87 2.22
CA ALA A 36 -8.84 15.39 1.71
C ALA A 36 -8.66 15.13 0.21
N LEU A 37 -8.00 16.07 -0.44
CA LEU A 37 -7.58 15.97 -1.84
C LEU A 37 -6.24 16.67 -2.00
N ARG A 38 -5.20 15.92 -2.38
CA ARG A 38 -3.83 16.43 -2.56
C ARG A 38 -3.28 16.12 -3.94
N LEU A 39 -2.72 17.13 -4.57
CA LEU A 39 -2.05 16.96 -5.84
C LEU A 39 -0.71 16.23 -5.64
N PHE A 40 -0.52 15.16 -6.39
CA PHE A 40 0.77 14.50 -6.50
C PHE A 40 1.65 15.21 -7.52
N LEU A 41 2.88 15.52 -7.13
CA LEU A 41 3.88 16.11 -8.01
C LEU A 41 4.90 15.04 -8.43
N PRO A 42 4.90 14.60 -9.69
CA PRO A 42 5.88 13.63 -10.17
C PRO A 42 7.29 14.23 -10.27
N ASP A 43 8.30 13.36 -10.41
CA ASP A 43 9.72 13.73 -10.40
C ASP A 43 10.07 14.80 -11.45
N SER A 44 9.42 14.77 -12.62
CA SER A 44 9.57 15.80 -13.66
C SER A 44 9.15 17.21 -13.21
N TRP A 45 8.42 17.31 -12.10
CA TRP A 45 8.09 18.57 -11.43
C TRP A 45 9.04 18.86 -10.27
N THR A 46 9.30 17.88 -9.43
CA THR A 46 10.07 18.06 -8.19
C THR A 46 11.56 18.29 -8.44
N SER A 47 12.08 17.85 -9.59
CA SER A 47 13.45 18.11 -10.02
C SER A 47 13.66 19.46 -10.72
N ASP A 48 12.59 20.19 -11.09
CA ASP A 48 12.67 21.47 -11.82
C ASP A 48 12.27 22.66 -10.96
N VAL A 49 13.27 23.27 -10.28
CA VAL A 49 13.08 24.43 -9.40
C VAL A 49 12.52 25.64 -10.18
N SER A 50 12.91 25.81 -11.44
CA SER A 50 12.45 26.92 -12.25
C SER A 50 10.96 26.78 -12.60
N ARG A 51 10.51 25.56 -12.83
CA ARG A 51 9.12 25.20 -13.08
C ARG A 51 8.24 25.49 -11.85
N PHE A 52 8.71 25.16 -10.66
CA PHE A 52 8.03 25.51 -9.39
C PHE A 52 7.85 27.01 -9.22
N LYS A 53 8.92 27.80 -9.48
CA LYS A 53 8.86 29.25 -9.36
C LYS A 53 7.85 29.85 -10.33
N ARG A 54 7.92 29.47 -11.61
CA ARG A 54 6.97 29.94 -12.65
C ARG A 54 5.52 29.56 -12.32
N ALA A 55 5.30 28.37 -11.79
CA ALA A 55 3.98 27.87 -11.43
C ALA A 55 3.49 28.38 -10.06
N ARG A 56 4.31 29.14 -9.34
CA ARG A 56 4.04 29.69 -7.99
C ARG A 56 3.63 28.60 -7.00
N VAL A 57 4.26 27.42 -7.10
CA VAL A 57 4.03 26.34 -6.11
C VAL A 57 4.58 26.78 -4.76
N PRO A 58 3.78 26.74 -3.67
CA PRO A 58 4.23 27.10 -2.33
C PRO A 58 5.43 26.27 -1.89
N VAL A 59 6.33 26.85 -1.11
CA VAL A 59 7.62 26.22 -0.71
C VAL A 59 7.39 24.91 0.03
N GLU A 60 6.41 24.87 0.91
CA GLU A 60 6.01 23.72 1.71
C GLU A 60 5.50 22.53 0.87
N HIS A 61 5.14 22.76 -0.39
CA HIS A 61 4.66 21.73 -1.32
C HIS A 61 5.69 21.32 -2.39
N ARG A 62 6.94 21.82 -2.30
CA ARG A 62 7.99 21.49 -3.28
C ARG A 62 8.79 20.24 -2.93
N THR A 63 8.68 19.74 -1.72
CA THR A 63 9.37 18.52 -1.30
C THR A 63 8.81 17.31 -2.02
N PRO A 64 9.65 16.48 -2.68
CA PRO A 64 9.22 15.25 -3.30
C PRO A 64 8.54 14.33 -2.27
N ARG A 65 7.37 13.82 -2.62
CA ARG A 65 6.62 12.85 -1.80
C ARG A 65 5.98 11.82 -2.69
N SER A 66 6.08 10.56 -2.31
CA SER A 66 5.30 9.49 -2.93
C SER A 66 3.82 9.60 -2.57
N LYS A 67 2.94 8.98 -3.37
CA LYS A 67 1.50 8.92 -3.06
C LYS A 67 1.20 8.30 -1.70
N PRO A 68 1.88 7.19 -1.28
CA PRO A 68 1.73 6.64 0.07
C PRO A 68 2.11 7.62 1.20
N GLU A 69 3.20 8.39 1.04
CA GLU A 69 3.59 9.41 2.03
C GLU A 69 2.57 10.54 2.13
N ILE A 70 2.01 10.97 0.99
CA ILE A 70 0.93 11.96 0.97
C ILE A 70 -0.30 11.42 1.70
N ALA A 71 -0.67 10.15 1.44
CA ALA A 71 -1.83 9.53 2.08
C ALA A 71 -1.65 9.42 3.61
N LEU A 72 -0.47 9.01 4.09
CA LEU A 72 -0.18 8.96 5.53
C LEU A 72 -0.27 10.35 6.17
N ALA A 73 0.27 11.39 5.52
CA ALA A 73 0.19 12.76 6.03
C ALA A 73 -1.27 13.27 6.11
N GLU A 74 -2.13 12.89 5.14
CA GLU A 74 -3.54 13.27 5.20
C GLU A 74 -4.32 12.48 6.26
N ILE A 75 -3.95 11.23 6.51
CA ILE A 75 -4.48 10.44 7.63
C ILE A 75 -4.09 11.11 8.96
N ASP A 76 -2.83 11.50 9.13
CA ASP A 76 -2.35 12.23 10.33
C ASP A 76 -3.14 13.52 10.54
N ARG A 77 -3.39 14.28 9.47
CA ARG A 77 -4.18 15.51 9.52
C ARG A 77 -5.62 15.23 9.94
N ALA A 78 -6.24 14.17 9.42
CA ALA A 78 -7.59 13.77 9.81
C ALA A 78 -7.66 13.35 11.29
N MET A 79 -6.67 12.58 11.76
CA MET A 79 -6.57 12.20 13.18
C MET A 79 -6.38 13.42 14.09
N ALA A 80 -5.51 14.35 13.71
CA ALA A 80 -5.28 15.59 14.44
C ALA A 80 -6.54 16.47 14.50
N ALA A 81 -7.41 16.39 13.50
CA ALA A 81 -8.71 17.04 13.47
C ALA A 81 -9.82 16.25 14.21
N ASN A 82 -9.45 15.20 14.95
CA ASN A 82 -10.37 14.32 15.68
C ASN A 82 -11.44 13.62 14.82
N VAL A 83 -11.15 13.40 13.53
CA VAL A 83 -12.02 12.60 12.67
C VAL A 83 -12.00 11.15 13.16
N ARG A 84 -13.16 10.60 13.47
CA ARG A 84 -13.30 9.22 13.95
C ARG A 84 -13.58 8.27 12.79
N PHE A 85 -12.80 7.21 12.69
CA PHE A 85 -12.98 6.12 11.73
C PHE A 85 -12.52 4.79 12.35
N GLY A 86 -13.07 3.68 11.88
CA GLY A 86 -12.77 2.35 12.44
C GLY A 86 -11.71 1.59 11.67
N CYS A 87 -11.50 1.90 10.39
CA CYS A 87 -10.57 1.15 9.54
C CYS A 87 -10.11 2.02 8.37
N VAL A 88 -8.86 1.86 7.96
CA VAL A 88 -8.31 2.45 6.73
C VAL A 88 -8.34 1.40 5.62
N LEU A 89 -8.94 1.76 4.50
CA LEU A 89 -8.96 0.93 3.29
C LEU A 89 -8.13 1.61 2.20
N ALA A 90 -7.31 0.85 1.48
CA ALA A 90 -6.56 1.36 0.34
C ALA A 90 -6.42 0.29 -0.74
N ASP A 91 -6.17 0.73 -1.97
CA ASP A 91 -5.98 -0.15 -3.11
C ASP A 91 -4.59 -0.81 -3.15
N ALA A 92 -4.36 -1.65 -4.17
CA ALA A 92 -3.10 -2.38 -4.33
C ALA A 92 -1.89 -1.48 -4.64
N GLY A 93 -2.10 -0.27 -5.15
CA GLY A 93 -1.03 0.70 -5.36
C GLY A 93 -0.42 1.16 -4.04
N TYR A 94 -1.24 1.34 -3.01
CA TYR A 94 -0.77 1.65 -1.65
C TYR A 94 -0.30 0.39 -0.92
N GLY A 95 -0.99 -0.74 -1.11
CA GLY A 95 -0.66 -1.99 -0.44
C GLY A 95 0.69 -2.58 -0.83
N LEU A 96 1.26 -2.23 -1.99
CA LEU A 96 2.63 -2.56 -2.36
C LEU A 96 3.69 -1.86 -1.50
N SER A 97 3.36 -0.71 -0.92
CA SER A 97 4.30 0.08 -0.12
C SER A 97 4.42 -0.49 1.29
N ALA A 98 5.53 -1.18 1.59
CA ALA A 98 5.83 -1.63 2.94
C ALA A 98 5.87 -0.46 3.96
N PRO A 99 6.49 0.70 3.65
CA PRO A 99 6.43 1.86 4.54
C PRO A 99 5.01 2.36 4.82
N PHE A 100 4.10 2.26 3.84
CA PHE A 100 2.70 2.64 4.05
C PHE A 100 2.01 1.71 5.05
N ARG A 101 2.10 0.40 4.86
CA ARG A 101 1.52 -0.59 5.79
C ARG A 101 2.10 -0.45 7.20
N GLN A 102 3.43 -0.30 7.31
CA GLN A 102 4.10 -0.07 8.59
C GLN A 102 3.64 1.23 9.24
N GLY A 103 3.54 2.31 8.46
CA GLY A 103 3.06 3.60 8.94
C GLY A 103 1.63 3.54 9.49
N LEU A 104 0.74 2.76 8.90
CA LEU A 104 -0.60 2.53 9.45
C LEU A 104 -0.54 1.75 10.78
N THR A 105 0.29 0.71 10.85
CA THR A 105 0.47 -0.08 12.08
C THR A 105 1.08 0.74 13.21
N GLU A 106 2.09 1.56 12.92
CA GLU A 106 2.75 2.45 13.89
C GLU A 106 1.79 3.48 14.51
N ARG A 107 0.76 3.85 13.79
CA ARG A 107 -0.35 4.71 14.27
C ARG A 107 -1.42 3.97 15.05
N GLY A 108 -1.27 2.66 15.24
CA GLY A 108 -2.27 1.82 15.93
C GLY A 108 -3.59 1.70 15.16
N LEU A 109 -3.58 1.93 13.85
CA LEU A 109 -4.78 1.90 13.03
C LEU A 109 -5.14 0.48 12.60
N VAL A 110 -6.43 0.16 12.59
CA VAL A 110 -6.95 -1.01 11.89
C VAL A 110 -6.99 -0.68 10.40
N TRP A 111 -6.45 -1.58 9.57
CA TRP A 111 -6.39 -1.33 8.14
C TRP A 111 -6.54 -2.60 7.31
N ALA A 112 -7.04 -2.44 6.08
CA ALA A 112 -7.03 -3.46 5.04
C ALA A 112 -6.65 -2.82 3.72
N VAL A 113 -5.67 -3.39 3.03
CA VAL A 113 -5.15 -2.87 1.76
C VAL A 113 -5.18 -3.95 0.69
N GLY A 114 -5.48 -3.57 -0.53
CA GLY A 114 -5.30 -4.44 -1.68
C GLY A 114 -3.84 -4.81 -1.86
N ILE A 115 -3.58 -5.99 -2.38
CA ILE A 115 -2.24 -6.41 -2.81
C ILE A 115 -2.33 -7.00 -4.21
N PRO A 116 -1.30 -6.86 -5.05
CA PRO A 116 -1.28 -7.58 -6.31
C PRO A 116 -1.06 -9.08 -6.05
N ARG A 117 -1.70 -9.91 -6.87
CA ARG A 117 -1.65 -11.38 -6.77
C ARG A 117 -0.24 -11.97 -6.77
N HIS A 118 0.71 -11.30 -7.42
CA HIS A 118 2.11 -11.71 -7.52
C HIS A 118 2.98 -11.24 -6.33
N LEU A 119 2.42 -10.52 -5.34
CA LEU A 119 3.17 -10.14 -4.13
C LEU A 119 3.75 -11.41 -3.50
N LYS A 120 5.05 -11.35 -3.19
CA LYS A 120 5.75 -12.48 -2.57
C LYS A 120 5.45 -12.57 -1.08
N VAL A 121 5.14 -13.79 -0.64
CA VAL A 121 4.83 -14.09 0.74
C VAL A 121 5.50 -15.40 1.17
N TYR A 122 5.65 -15.58 2.47
CA TYR A 122 6.06 -16.83 3.11
C TYR A 122 4.90 -17.42 3.90
N PRO A 123 4.87 -18.75 4.10
CA PRO A 123 4.04 -19.36 5.14
C PRO A 123 4.32 -18.75 6.51
N VAL A 124 3.35 -18.84 7.41
CA VAL A 124 3.46 -18.23 8.76
C VAL A 124 4.57 -18.88 9.61
N ASP A 125 4.87 -20.13 9.35
CA ASP A 125 5.85 -20.99 10.07
C ASP A 125 7.27 -20.91 9.50
N VAL A 126 7.52 -20.06 8.50
CA VAL A 126 8.86 -19.81 7.94
C VAL A 126 9.84 -19.44 9.06
N LYS A 127 11.03 -20.02 9.02
CA LYS A 127 12.10 -19.77 10.00
C LYS A 127 13.24 -19.00 9.36
N LEU A 128 13.91 -18.20 10.17
CA LEU A 128 15.17 -17.57 9.80
C LEU A 128 16.33 -18.45 10.25
N ILE A 129 17.14 -18.89 9.29
CA ILE A 129 18.30 -19.74 9.51
C ILE A 129 19.60 -19.03 9.10
N TRP A 130 20.71 -19.41 9.73
CA TRP A 130 22.03 -19.03 9.22
C TRP A 130 22.29 -19.79 7.91
N PRO A 131 22.61 -19.08 6.82
CA PRO A 131 22.94 -19.77 5.58
C PRO A 131 24.22 -20.56 5.72
N ILE A 132 24.18 -21.85 5.40
CA ILE A 132 25.37 -22.69 5.33
C ILE A 132 26.20 -22.25 4.13
N THR A 133 27.31 -21.57 4.39
CA THR A 133 28.24 -21.13 3.33
C THR A 133 29.21 -22.28 3.02
N LYS A 134 28.96 -23.03 1.97
CA LYS A 134 29.88 -24.05 1.45
C LYS A 134 30.87 -23.54 0.40
N VAL A 135 30.87 -22.26 0.05
CA VAL A 135 31.58 -21.75 -1.13
C VAL A 135 32.43 -20.52 -0.82
N ARG A 136 33.58 -20.38 -1.50
CA ARG A 136 34.41 -19.17 -1.53
C ARG A 136 33.56 -17.94 -1.75
N GLY A 137 33.59 -16.99 -0.84
CA GLY A 137 32.89 -15.73 -0.94
C GLY A 137 32.76 -15.04 0.42
N LYS A 138 32.29 -13.79 0.40
CA LYS A 138 32.06 -13.01 1.63
C LYS A 138 31.00 -13.69 2.48
N PRO A 139 31.26 -14.00 3.77
CA PRO A 139 30.28 -14.61 4.65
C PRO A 139 28.98 -13.79 4.68
N ARG A 140 27.85 -14.45 4.58
CA ARG A 140 26.54 -13.76 4.77
C ARG A 140 26.43 -13.33 6.22
N LYS A 141 26.11 -12.05 6.43
CA LYS A 141 26.01 -11.45 7.76
C LYS A 141 24.59 -11.51 8.36
N HIS A 142 23.64 -12.09 7.64
CA HIS A 142 22.23 -12.07 8.02
C HIS A 142 21.59 -13.44 7.85
N HIS A 143 20.64 -13.73 8.72
CA HIS A 143 19.75 -14.88 8.58
C HIS A 143 18.97 -14.79 7.26
N VAL A 144 18.62 -15.94 6.72
CA VAL A 144 17.78 -16.06 5.53
C VAL A 144 16.58 -16.96 5.83
N PRO A 145 15.46 -16.79 5.16
CA PRO A 145 14.33 -17.72 5.27
C PRO A 145 14.75 -19.13 4.84
N ASP A 146 14.27 -20.14 5.55
CA ASP A 146 14.51 -21.57 5.28
C ASP A 146 13.75 -22.08 4.04
N ILE A 147 12.78 -21.32 3.56
CA ILE A 147 11.94 -21.63 2.41
C ILE A 147 11.91 -20.45 1.44
N LEU A 148 11.67 -20.71 0.16
CA LEU A 148 11.50 -19.68 -0.85
C LEU A 148 10.12 -19.02 -0.75
N SER A 149 10.07 -17.71 -0.97
CA SER A 149 8.80 -16.98 -1.06
C SER A 149 8.05 -17.36 -2.33
N ILE A 150 6.72 -17.46 -2.24
CA ILE A 150 5.84 -17.72 -3.38
C ILE A 150 4.89 -16.55 -3.59
N ALA A 151 4.24 -16.48 -4.75
CA ALA A 151 3.22 -15.45 -4.99
C ALA A 151 1.98 -15.69 -4.10
N ALA A 152 1.35 -14.60 -3.66
CA ALA A 152 0.15 -14.67 -2.82
C ALA A 152 -0.96 -15.52 -3.46
N GLU A 153 -1.14 -15.43 -4.79
CA GLU A 153 -2.09 -16.26 -5.53
C GLU A 153 -1.80 -17.77 -5.42
N GLN A 154 -0.52 -18.16 -5.34
CA GLN A 154 -0.12 -19.57 -5.19
C GLN A 154 -0.47 -20.11 -3.79
N MET A 155 -0.43 -19.24 -2.76
CA MET A 155 -0.88 -19.62 -1.41
C MET A 155 -2.38 -19.94 -1.37
N LEU A 156 -3.18 -19.35 -2.25
CA LEU A 156 -4.62 -19.58 -2.30
C LEU A 156 -5.00 -20.95 -2.85
N ALA A 157 -4.10 -21.68 -3.50
CA ALA A 157 -4.37 -23.00 -4.05
C ALA A 157 -4.79 -24.03 -2.96
N SER A 158 -4.27 -23.87 -1.73
CA SER A 158 -4.61 -24.71 -0.57
C SER A 158 -5.66 -24.09 0.35
N ALA A 159 -6.22 -22.95 -0.02
CA ALA A 159 -7.11 -22.19 0.85
C ALA A 159 -8.50 -22.80 0.96
N LYS A 160 -9.09 -22.73 2.15
CA LYS A 160 -10.49 -23.11 2.37
C LYS A 160 -11.38 -21.91 2.06
N TRP A 161 -12.11 -21.98 0.96
CA TRP A 161 -13.01 -20.94 0.50
C TRP A 161 -14.38 -21.06 1.17
N LYS A 162 -14.90 -19.89 1.60
CA LYS A 162 -16.24 -19.78 2.19
C LYS A 162 -17.08 -18.79 1.39
N ALA A 163 -18.33 -19.18 1.08
CA ALA A 163 -19.29 -18.26 0.51
C ALA A 163 -19.74 -17.25 1.57
N VAL A 164 -19.57 -15.96 1.28
CA VAL A 164 -19.99 -14.86 2.16
C VAL A 164 -20.96 -13.96 1.40
N SER A 165 -22.09 -13.65 2.05
CA SER A 165 -23.03 -12.65 1.57
C SER A 165 -22.88 -11.42 2.46
N TRP A 166 -22.55 -10.25 1.88
CA TRP A 166 -22.25 -9.06 2.67
C TRP A 166 -23.23 -7.91 2.49
N ARG A 167 -24.08 -7.98 1.47
CA ARG A 167 -25.02 -6.90 1.15
C ARG A 167 -26.19 -7.42 0.33
N SER A 168 -27.37 -6.82 0.50
CA SER A 168 -28.48 -6.95 -0.41
C SER A 168 -28.41 -5.84 -1.46
N GLY A 169 -28.34 -6.19 -2.72
CA GLY A 169 -28.41 -5.27 -3.86
C GLY A 169 -29.81 -5.28 -4.49
N THR A 170 -30.04 -4.41 -5.43
CA THR A 170 -31.31 -4.32 -6.19
C THR A 170 -31.66 -5.59 -6.95
N LYS A 171 -30.64 -6.38 -7.35
CA LYS A 171 -30.79 -7.65 -8.09
C LYS A 171 -30.59 -8.90 -7.19
N GLY A 172 -30.68 -8.75 -5.85
CA GLY A 172 -30.48 -9.83 -4.90
C GLY A 172 -29.23 -9.68 -4.04
N ARG A 173 -28.91 -10.74 -3.29
CA ARG A 173 -27.75 -10.74 -2.35
C ARG A 173 -26.43 -10.77 -3.11
N LEU A 174 -25.53 -9.85 -2.79
CA LEU A 174 -24.14 -9.86 -3.26
C LEU A 174 -23.36 -10.91 -2.47
N LYS A 175 -22.87 -11.91 -3.19
CA LYS A 175 -22.13 -13.06 -2.63
C LYS A 175 -20.83 -13.25 -3.38
N ALA A 176 -19.79 -13.68 -2.67
CA ALA A 176 -18.56 -14.17 -3.26
C ALA A 176 -17.92 -15.22 -2.34
N HIS A 177 -16.92 -15.92 -2.87
CA HIS A 177 -16.11 -16.83 -2.08
C HIS A 177 -14.89 -16.08 -1.57
N PHE A 178 -14.61 -16.21 -0.29
CA PHE A 178 -13.48 -15.62 0.40
C PHE A 178 -12.66 -16.71 1.09
N ALA A 179 -11.36 -16.50 1.14
CA ALA A 179 -10.44 -17.28 1.95
C ALA A 179 -9.57 -16.33 2.78
N ALA A 180 -9.23 -16.74 3.99
CA ALA A 180 -8.29 -16.01 4.85
C ALA A 180 -7.13 -16.93 5.20
N LEU A 181 -5.92 -16.47 4.93
CA LEU A 181 -4.68 -17.18 5.26
C LEU A 181 -3.75 -16.21 5.97
N ARG A 182 -3.12 -16.69 7.04
CA ARG A 182 -2.05 -15.93 7.68
C ARG A 182 -0.75 -16.20 6.92
N VAL A 183 -0.08 -15.13 6.53
CA VAL A 183 1.19 -15.19 5.79
C VAL A 183 2.16 -14.14 6.34
N ARG A 184 3.43 -14.25 5.97
CA ARG A 184 4.42 -13.20 6.17
C ARG A 184 4.79 -12.59 4.84
N THR A 185 4.78 -11.27 4.73
CA THR A 185 5.19 -10.59 3.49
C THR A 185 6.69 -10.76 3.27
N ALA A 186 7.10 -10.96 2.01
CA ALA A 186 8.50 -11.14 1.62
C ALA A 186 9.13 -9.82 1.13
N ASP A 187 8.58 -8.69 1.54
CA ASP A 187 9.06 -7.37 1.19
C ASP A 187 9.92 -6.76 2.31
N GLY A 188 11.07 -6.29 1.93
CA GLY A 188 12.06 -5.74 2.84
C GLY A 188 13.15 -6.74 3.28
N PRO A 189 14.14 -6.27 4.04
CA PRO A 189 15.19 -7.15 4.56
C PRO A 189 14.59 -8.17 5.55
N PRO A 190 15.08 -9.42 5.54
CA PRO A 190 14.56 -10.50 6.37
C PRO A 190 14.43 -10.16 7.86
N GLN A 191 15.32 -9.34 8.40
CA GLN A 191 15.30 -8.89 9.79
C GLN A 191 14.05 -8.07 10.16
N ARG A 192 13.42 -7.38 9.21
CA ARG A 192 12.19 -6.61 9.45
C ARG A 192 10.92 -7.47 9.45
N ILE A 193 11.01 -8.69 8.91
CA ILE A 193 9.89 -9.64 8.88
C ILE A 193 9.53 -10.12 10.29
N TRP A 194 10.49 -10.06 11.23
CA TRP A 194 10.39 -10.71 12.56
C TRP A 194 10.19 -9.74 13.71
N ASP A 195 10.65 -8.48 13.56
CA ASP A 195 10.65 -7.50 14.64
C ASP A 195 9.28 -6.90 14.96
N LYS A 196 8.27 -7.14 14.11
CA LYS A 196 6.94 -6.56 14.27
C LYS A 196 5.90 -7.66 14.13
N GLY A 197 5.68 -8.44 15.18
CA GLY A 197 4.70 -9.52 15.30
C GLY A 197 3.36 -9.26 14.62
N GLN A 198 3.32 -9.43 13.29
CA GLN A 198 2.13 -9.35 12.46
C GLN A 198 1.59 -10.72 12.14
#